data_af5700013dd724ca99b187ef3b4d5483
#
_entry.id   af5700013dd724ca99b187ef3b4d5483
#
_cell.length_a   1.000
_cell.length_b   1.000
_cell.length_c   1.000
_cell.angle_alpha   90.00
_cell.angle_beta   90.00
_cell.angle_gamma   90.00
#
_symmetry.space_group_name_H-M   'P 1'
#
loop_
_entity.id
_entity.type
_entity.pdbx_description
1 polymer ?
#
loop_
_entity_poly.entity_id
_entity_poly.type
_entity_poly.pdbx_seq_one_letter_code
_entity_poly.pdbx_strand_id
1 'polypeptide(L)'
;MKQISADNFKKVLNINTIGPALVGKFFLPLLDNKNPSVFGFLSARVGSISDNKLGGWHAYRASKASLNMLIKNFAIELARTNKLAKVIGLHPGTVDTDLSKPFQKNVPDNKLFTPQFSADAMINVVRGLKDGDSGSVFAFDGSKIES
;
A
#
# COMPACT_ATOMS: atom_id res chain seq x y z
N MET A 1 -14.98 17.80 -7.57
CA MET A 1 -14.36 17.89 -8.92
C MET A 1 -13.46 19.11 -9.11
N LYS A 2 -13.66 20.24 -8.43
CA LYS A 2 -12.84 21.48 -8.59
C LYS A 2 -11.31 21.31 -8.35
N GLN A 3 -10.89 20.22 -7.67
CA GLN A 3 -9.46 19.93 -7.37
C GLN A 3 -8.78 19.03 -8.42
N ILE A 4 -9.44 18.67 -9.52
CA ILE A 4 -8.86 17.85 -10.56
C ILE A 4 -8.00 18.76 -11.46
N SER A 5 -6.70 18.52 -11.49
CA SER A 5 -5.76 19.15 -12.43
C SER A 5 -4.72 18.14 -12.90
N ALA A 6 -4.24 18.32 -14.14
CA ALA A 6 -3.23 17.46 -14.73
C ALA A 6 -1.94 17.47 -13.90
N ASP A 7 -1.52 18.63 -13.41
CA ASP A 7 -0.29 18.76 -12.62
C ASP A 7 -0.37 18.04 -11.27
N ASN A 8 -1.53 18.14 -10.58
CA ASN A 8 -1.76 17.39 -9.37
C ASN A 8 -1.72 15.88 -9.62
N PHE A 9 -2.38 15.41 -10.69
CA PHE A 9 -2.33 14.00 -11.07
C PHE A 9 -0.90 13.53 -11.37
N LYS A 10 -0.14 14.26 -12.19
CA LYS A 10 1.25 13.96 -12.52
C LYS A 10 2.10 13.85 -11.24
N LYS A 11 2.02 14.85 -10.36
CA LYS A 11 2.77 14.87 -9.09
C LYS A 11 2.44 13.66 -8.22
N VAL A 12 1.16 13.39 -8.01
CA VAL A 12 0.72 12.31 -7.11
C VAL A 12 1.03 10.93 -7.69
N LEU A 13 0.84 10.72 -9.01
CA LEU A 13 1.21 9.46 -9.67
C LEU A 13 2.72 9.24 -9.68
N ASN A 14 3.53 10.27 -9.90
CA ASN A 14 4.98 10.14 -9.84
C ASN A 14 5.45 9.63 -8.47
N ILE A 15 4.91 10.18 -7.38
CA ILE A 15 5.31 9.81 -6.03
C ILE A 15 4.74 8.44 -5.62
N ASN A 16 3.44 8.21 -5.84
CA ASN A 16 2.73 7.07 -5.26
C ASN A 16 2.67 5.84 -6.16
N THR A 17 3.00 5.97 -7.45
CA THR A 17 2.90 4.88 -8.43
C THR A 17 4.23 4.66 -9.13
N ILE A 18 4.77 5.68 -9.83
CA ILE A 18 5.98 5.53 -10.64
C ILE A 18 7.21 5.29 -9.74
N GLY A 19 7.36 6.08 -8.67
CA GLY A 19 8.45 5.88 -7.71
C GLY A 19 8.47 4.45 -7.14
N PRO A 20 7.39 3.96 -6.52
CA PRO A 20 7.29 2.57 -6.07
C PRO A 20 7.51 1.54 -7.17
N ALA A 21 7.03 1.77 -8.40
CA ALA A 21 7.28 0.87 -9.53
C ALA A 21 8.78 0.74 -9.83
N LEU A 22 9.51 1.85 -9.84
CA LEU A 22 10.96 1.85 -10.06
C LEU A 22 11.70 1.18 -8.89
N VAL A 23 11.28 1.43 -7.65
CA VAL A 23 11.83 0.73 -6.49
C VAL A 23 11.59 -0.77 -6.61
N GLY A 24 10.38 -1.21 -6.95
CA GLY A 24 10.07 -2.62 -7.19
C GLY A 24 10.96 -3.23 -8.28
N LYS A 25 11.11 -2.54 -9.41
CA LYS A 25 11.98 -2.98 -10.52
C LYS A 25 13.40 -3.33 -10.07
N PHE A 26 13.99 -2.53 -9.20
CA PHE A 26 15.38 -2.71 -8.78
C PHE A 26 15.55 -3.62 -7.56
N PHE A 27 14.60 -3.65 -6.65
CA PHE A 27 14.73 -4.36 -5.37
C PHE A 27 14.08 -5.74 -5.36
N LEU A 28 13.00 -6.00 -6.10
CA LEU A 28 12.37 -7.31 -6.12
C LEU A 28 13.31 -8.43 -6.60
N PRO A 29 14.17 -8.22 -7.62
CA PRO A 29 15.14 -9.25 -8.02
C PRO A 29 16.20 -9.58 -6.96
N LEU A 30 16.38 -8.74 -5.95
CA LEU A 30 17.35 -8.93 -4.87
C LEU A 30 16.78 -9.71 -3.67
N LEU A 31 15.50 -10.07 -3.70
CA LEU A 31 14.88 -10.85 -2.63
C LEU A 31 15.52 -12.24 -2.56
N ASP A 32 15.75 -12.71 -1.34
CA ASP A 32 16.31 -14.03 -1.10
C ASP A 32 15.43 -15.13 -1.76
N ASN A 33 16.04 -16.01 -2.52
CA ASN A 33 15.40 -17.13 -3.19
C ASN A 33 15.60 -18.47 -2.48
N LYS A 34 16.34 -18.49 -1.36
CA LYS A 34 16.59 -19.66 -0.52
C LYS A 34 15.76 -19.64 0.76
N ASN A 35 15.37 -18.45 1.23
CA ASN A 35 14.59 -18.26 2.45
C ASN A 35 13.33 -17.41 2.15
N PRO A 36 12.25 -17.57 2.96
CA PRO A 36 11.09 -16.71 2.85
C PRO A 36 11.46 -15.23 2.98
N SER A 37 11.01 -14.42 2.05
CA SER A 37 11.27 -12.98 2.01
C SER A 37 9.99 -12.22 1.65
N VAL A 38 9.87 -10.97 2.12
CA VAL A 38 8.68 -10.14 1.90
C VAL A 38 9.10 -8.76 1.44
N PHE A 39 8.44 -8.26 0.39
CA PHE A 39 8.51 -6.88 -0.03
C PHE A 39 7.15 -6.19 0.20
N GLY A 40 7.11 -5.24 1.13
CA GLY A 40 5.91 -4.49 1.47
C GLY A 40 5.90 -3.09 0.85
N PHE A 41 4.85 -2.77 0.10
CA PHE A 41 4.59 -1.41 -0.38
C PHE A 41 3.62 -0.70 0.55
N LEU A 42 3.91 0.54 0.95
CA LEU A 42 2.94 1.37 1.67
C LEU A 42 1.83 1.83 0.72
N SER A 43 0.70 1.15 0.81
CA SER A 43 -0.53 1.50 0.10
C SER A 43 -1.53 2.17 1.04
N ALA A 44 -2.79 2.20 0.64
CA ALA A 44 -3.85 2.78 1.45
C ALA A 44 -5.22 2.16 1.08
N ARG A 45 -6.11 2.03 2.06
CA ARG A 45 -7.49 1.58 1.88
C ARG A 45 -8.24 2.39 0.79
N VAL A 46 -7.93 3.68 0.67
CA VAL A 46 -8.54 4.57 -0.34
C VAL A 46 -8.20 4.17 -1.79
N GLY A 47 -7.22 3.26 -2.01
CA GLY A 47 -6.91 2.67 -3.30
C GLY A 47 -7.86 1.53 -3.71
N SER A 48 -8.69 1.02 -2.80
CA SER A 48 -9.74 0.06 -3.12
C SER A 48 -10.86 0.73 -3.92
N ILE A 49 -11.24 0.12 -5.03
CA ILE A 49 -12.36 0.57 -5.86
C ILE A 49 -13.68 0.14 -5.23
N SER A 50 -13.75 -1.12 -4.80
CA SER A 50 -14.96 -1.72 -4.22
C SER A 50 -15.34 -1.13 -2.85
N ASP A 51 -14.34 -0.75 -2.04
CA ASP A 51 -14.53 -0.14 -0.71
C ASP A 51 -14.81 1.38 -0.77
N ASN A 52 -14.73 1.98 -1.97
CA ASN A 52 -14.93 3.42 -2.14
C ASN A 52 -16.40 3.82 -2.12
N LYS A 53 -16.87 4.24 -0.95
CA LYS A 53 -18.25 4.78 -0.76
C LYS A 53 -18.28 6.31 -0.64
N LEU A 54 -17.13 6.96 -0.51
CA LEU A 54 -17.05 8.40 -0.22
C LEU A 54 -16.72 9.26 -1.45
N GLY A 55 -16.02 8.71 -2.45
CA GLY A 55 -15.49 9.51 -3.56
C GLY A 55 -14.41 10.50 -3.10
N GLY A 56 -14.19 11.56 -3.87
CA GLY A 56 -13.18 12.57 -3.57
C GLY A 56 -11.74 12.07 -3.71
N TRP A 57 -10.76 12.93 -3.39
CA TRP A 57 -9.32 12.65 -3.45
C TRP A 57 -8.85 11.94 -4.73
N HIS A 58 -9.40 12.38 -5.88
CA HIS A 58 -9.31 11.68 -7.16
C HIS A 58 -7.89 11.23 -7.51
N ALA A 59 -6.90 12.14 -7.47
CA ALA A 59 -5.51 11.80 -7.81
C ALA A 59 -4.91 10.79 -6.80
N TYR A 60 -5.17 10.98 -5.50
CA TYR A 60 -4.63 10.09 -4.47
C TYR A 60 -5.23 8.69 -4.55
N ARG A 61 -6.57 8.58 -4.67
CA ARG A 61 -7.24 7.27 -4.83
C ARG A 61 -6.75 6.57 -6.09
N ALA A 62 -6.72 7.28 -7.23
CA ALA A 62 -6.23 6.72 -8.49
C ALA A 62 -4.78 6.22 -8.38
N SER A 63 -3.91 6.98 -7.71
CA SER A 63 -2.51 6.58 -7.53
C SER A 63 -2.35 5.33 -6.66
N LYS A 64 -3.16 5.19 -5.62
CA LYS A 64 -3.11 4.01 -4.74
C LYS A 64 -3.79 2.79 -5.38
N ALA A 65 -4.83 2.97 -6.20
CA ALA A 65 -5.38 1.90 -7.02
C ALA A 65 -4.36 1.40 -8.05
N SER A 66 -3.65 2.31 -8.71
CA SER A 66 -2.55 1.96 -9.63
C SER A 66 -1.41 1.22 -8.90
N LEU A 67 -1.05 1.64 -7.69
CA LEU A 67 -0.06 0.92 -6.87
C LEU A 67 -0.55 -0.49 -6.51
N ASN A 68 -1.82 -0.66 -6.14
CA ASN A 68 -2.39 -1.97 -5.84
C ASN A 68 -2.32 -2.91 -7.06
N MET A 69 -2.56 -2.40 -8.26
CA MET A 69 -2.37 -3.15 -9.51
C MET A 69 -0.91 -3.56 -9.72
N LEU A 70 0.04 -2.65 -9.48
CA LEU A 70 1.48 -2.97 -9.57
C LEU A 70 1.89 -4.04 -8.57
N ILE A 71 1.43 -3.98 -7.33
CA ILE A 71 1.67 -4.99 -6.30
C ILE A 71 1.20 -6.37 -6.80
N LYS A 72 0.01 -6.43 -7.39
CA LYS A 72 -0.53 -7.66 -7.96
C LYS A 72 0.33 -8.19 -9.11
N ASN A 73 0.73 -7.33 -10.05
CA ASN A 73 1.58 -7.68 -11.17
C ASN A 73 2.95 -8.20 -10.70
N PHE A 74 3.61 -7.48 -9.81
CA PHE A 74 4.89 -7.89 -9.23
C PHE A 74 4.81 -9.25 -8.53
N ALA A 75 3.74 -9.49 -7.77
CA ALA A 75 3.53 -10.78 -7.11
C ALA A 75 3.40 -11.93 -8.11
N ILE A 76 2.64 -11.73 -9.19
CA ILE A 76 2.45 -12.74 -10.25
C ILE A 76 3.77 -13.00 -11.00
N GLU A 77 4.50 -11.96 -11.34
CA GLU A 77 5.77 -12.08 -12.07
C GLU A 77 6.85 -12.72 -11.21
N LEU A 78 7.01 -12.26 -9.97
CA LEU A 78 8.02 -12.78 -9.05
C LEU A 78 7.77 -14.25 -8.71
N ALA A 79 6.54 -14.70 -8.58
CA ALA A 79 6.20 -16.09 -8.30
C ALA A 79 6.67 -17.08 -9.38
N ARG A 80 7.00 -16.62 -10.59
CA ARG A 80 7.56 -17.46 -11.66
C ARG A 80 9.03 -17.81 -11.42
N THR A 81 9.76 -16.96 -10.70
CA THR A 81 11.22 -17.10 -10.49
C THR A 81 11.60 -17.29 -9.02
N ASN A 82 10.79 -16.79 -8.09
CA ASN A 82 11.01 -16.87 -6.65
C ASN A 82 9.70 -17.16 -5.92
N LYS A 83 9.40 -18.43 -5.67
CA LYS A 83 8.17 -18.88 -4.99
C LYS A 83 8.16 -18.58 -3.48
N LEU A 84 9.31 -18.31 -2.87
CA LEU A 84 9.45 -18.04 -1.44
C LEU A 84 9.23 -16.56 -1.12
N ALA A 85 9.35 -15.68 -2.12
CA ALA A 85 9.14 -14.26 -1.93
C ALA A 85 7.65 -13.88 -2.03
N LYS A 86 7.23 -12.98 -1.17
CA LYS A 86 5.89 -12.39 -1.20
C LYS A 86 5.96 -10.89 -1.44
N VAL A 87 5.07 -10.37 -2.27
CA VAL A 87 4.88 -8.93 -2.51
C VAL A 87 3.51 -8.53 -2.01
N ILE A 88 3.43 -7.57 -1.11
CA ILE A 88 2.17 -7.15 -0.50
C ILE A 88 2.04 -5.63 -0.44
N GLY A 89 0.79 -5.16 -0.35
CA GLY A 89 0.48 -3.79 0.05
C GLY A 89 0.15 -3.73 1.54
N LEU A 90 0.53 -2.63 2.20
CA LEU A 90 0.25 -2.38 3.61
C LEU A 90 -0.45 -1.02 3.76
N HIS A 91 -1.61 -1.01 4.40
CA HIS A 91 -2.29 0.21 4.83
C HIS A 91 -2.02 0.44 6.31
N PRO A 92 -1.29 1.51 6.65
CA PRO A 92 -0.83 1.77 8.03
C PRO A 92 -1.92 2.29 8.98
N GLY A 93 -3.16 2.48 8.51
CA GLY A 93 -4.17 3.28 9.21
C GLY A 93 -3.90 4.78 9.05
N THR A 94 -4.53 5.60 9.89
CA THR A 94 -4.23 7.03 9.95
C THR A 94 -3.17 7.25 11.04
N VAL A 95 -1.97 7.59 10.61
CA VAL A 95 -0.80 7.75 11.51
C VAL A 95 -0.55 9.23 11.76
N ASP A 96 -0.28 9.61 12.99
CA ASP A 96 0.04 10.99 13.37
C ASP A 96 1.41 11.39 12.81
N THR A 97 1.37 12.04 11.66
CA THR A 97 2.53 12.52 10.90
C THR A 97 2.16 13.81 10.19
N ASP A 98 3.16 14.56 9.73
CA ASP A 98 2.94 15.78 8.96
C ASP A 98 2.09 15.55 7.70
N LEU A 99 2.20 14.37 7.09
CA LEU A 99 1.41 14.00 5.92
C LEU A 99 -0.09 13.92 6.24
N SER A 100 -0.44 13.42 7.41
CA SER A 100 -1.84 13.19 7.81
C SER A 100 -2.49 14.41 8.46
N LYS A 101 -1.72 15.35 9.00
CA LYS A 101 -2.22 16.55 9.71
C LYS A 101 -3.41 17.25 9.04
N PRO A 102 -3.39 17.50 7.71
CA PRO A 102 -4.52 18.18 7.05
C PRO A 102 -5.82 17.37 7.06
N PHE A 103 -5.75 16.07 7.33
CA PHE A 103 -6.88 15.13 7.25
C PHE A 103 -7.33 14.61 8.61
N GLN A 104 -6.65 14.97 9.71
CA GLN A 104 -6.92 14.45 11.06
C GLN A 104 -8.21 14.99 11.67
N LYS A 105 -8.69 16.15 11.23
CA LYS A 105 -9.83 16.86 11.84
C LYS A 105 -11.10 16.02 12.05
N ASN A 106 -11.29 14.99 11.21
CA ASN A 106 -12.47 14.11 11.27
C ASN A 106 -12.10 12.67 11.66
N VAL A 107 -10.87 12.43 12.11
CA VAL A 107 -10.42 11.11 12.55
C VAL A 107 -10.79 10.96 14.04
N PRO A 108 -11.54 9.92 14.42
CA PRO A 108 -11.78 9.63 15.83
C PRO A 108 -10.46 9.42 16.58
N ASP A 109 -10.37 9.90 17.84
CA ASP A 109 -9.13 9.84 18.64
C ASP A 109 -8.55 8.42 18.71
N ASN A 110 -9.42 7.41 18.82
CA ASN A 110 -9.00 6.00 18.86
C ASN A 110 -8.58 5.41 17.51
N LYS A 111 -8.60 6.20 16.43
CA LYS A 111 -8.17 5.80 15.06
C LYS A 111 -7.01 6.63 14.53
N LEU A 112 -6.46 7.51 15.33
CA LEU A 112 -5.21 8.21 15.06
C LEU A 112 -4.08 7.46 15.78
N PHE A 113 -3.21 6.83 15.02
CA PHE A 113 -2.16 5.95 15.56
C PHE A 113 -0.83 6.68 15.69
N THR A 114 -0.05 6.30 16.69
CA THR A 114 1.35 6.70 16.75
C THR A 114 2.15 5.99 15.65
N PRO A 115 3.25 6.57 15.14
CA PRO A 115 4.13 5.91 14.19
C PRO A 115 4.62 4.54 14.67
N GLN A 116 4.96 4.42 15.96
CA GLN A 116 5.41 3.17 16.56
C GLN A 116 4.33 2.08 16.51
N PHE A 117 3.10 2.39 16.95
CA PHE A 117 1.98 1.44 16.90
C PHE A 117 1.75 0.95 15.48
N SER A 118 1.70 1.86 14.50
CA SER A 118 1.47 1.52 13.10
C SER A 118 2.58 0.64 12.53
N ALA A 119 3.84 0.92 12.85
CA ALA A 119 4.98 0.12 12.41
C ALA A 119 4.92 -1.30 12.98
N ASP A 120 4.68 -1.44 14.28
CA ASP A 120 4.58 -2.74 14.95
C ASP A 120 3.41 -3.56 14.40
N ALA A 121 2.26 -2.92 14.17
CA ALA A 121 1.09 -3.56 13.58
C ALA A 121 1.39 -4.09 12.16
N MET A 122 2.02 -3.28 11.30
CA MET A 122 2.41 -3.73 9.95
C MET A 122 3.46 -4.86 9.97
N ILE A 123 4.42 -4.84 10.90
CA ILE A 123 5.37 -5.94 11.08
C ILE A 123 4.64 -7.23 11.50
N ASN A 124 3.65 -7.14 12.36
CA ASN A 124 2.84 -8.30 12.76
C ASN A 124 2.03 -8.86 11.58
N VAL A 125 1.50 -8.00 10.69
CA VAL A 125 0.88 -8.45 9.43
C VAL A 125 1.88 -9.24 8.60
N VAL A 126 3.10 -8.71 8.40
CA VAL A 126 4.16 -9.41 7.64
C VAL A 126 4.50 -10.77 8.24
N ARG A 127 4.61 -10.86 9.57
CA ARG A 127 4.89 -12.13 10.28
C ARG A 127 3.76 -13.15 10.17
N GLY A 128 2.53 -12.68 10.02
CA GLY A 128 1.32 -13.53 9.93
C GLY A 128 0.96 -13.99 8.51
N LEU A 129 1.73 -13.61 7.48
CA LEU A 129 1.44 -13.91 6.08
C LEU A 129 1.43 -15.42 5.81
N LYS A 130 0.41 -15.86 5.07
CA LYS A 130 0.21 -17.24 4.64
C LYS A 130 0.52 -17.42 3.15
N ASP A 131 0.54 -18.66 2.71
CA ASP A 131 0.59 -18.96 1.28
C ASP A 131 -0.68 -18.44 0.59
N GLY A 132 -0.50 -17.83 -0.59
CA GLY A 132 -1.58 -17.15 -1.32
C GLY A 132 -1.82 -15.68 -0.95
N ASP A 133 -1.12 -15.13 0.03
CA ASP A 133 -1.24 -13.73 0.42
C ASP A 133 -0.48 -12.75 -0.49
N SER A 134 0.49 -13.25 -1.27
CA SER A 134 1.23 -12.42 -2.22
C SER A 134 0.29 -11.77 -3.23
N GLY A 135 0.48 -10.49 -3.48
CA GLY A 135 -0.36 -9.68 -4.36
C GLY A 135 -1.63 -9.13 -3.69
N SER A 136 -1.78 -9.33 -2.39
CA SER A 136 -2.89 -8.75 -1.60
C SER A 136 -2.47 -7.45 -0.90
N VAL A 137 -3.47 -6.64 -0.54
CA VAL A 137 -3.28 -5.45 0.30
C VAL A 137 -3.90 -5.72 1.66
N PHE A 138 -3.16 -5.41 2.72
CA PHE A 138 -3.59 -5.63 4.10
C PHE A 138 -3.70 -4.30 4.86
N ALA A 139 -4.69 -4.20 5.72
CA ALA A 139 -4.73 -3.14 6.72
C ALA A 139 -3.84 -3.52 7.92
N PHE A 140 -3.53 -2.53 8.75
CA PHE A 140 -2.70 -2.67 9.97
C PHE A 140 -3.21 -3.74 10.94
N ASP A 141 -4.51 -4.06 10.91
CA ASP A 141 -5.14 -5.09 11.74
C ASP A 141 -5.11 -6.51 11.12
N GLY A 142 -4.45 -6.67 9.98
CA GLY A 142 -4.35 -7.93 9.25
C GLY A 142 -5.53 -8.25 8.34
N SER A 143 -6.57 -7.42 8.29
CA SER A 143 -7.69 -7.61 7.36
C SER A 143 -7.25 -7.33 5.92
N LYS A 144 -7.70 -8.17 4.98
CA LYS A 144 -7.50 -7.90 3.55
C LYS A 144 -8.39 -6.75 3.10
N ILE A 145 -7.81 -5.89 2.26
CA ILE A 145 -8.53 -4.80 1.60
C ILE A 145 -8.88 -5.29 0.20
N GLU A 146 -10.16 -5.33 -0.11
CA GLU A 146 -10.66 -5.67 -1.44
C GLU A 146 -10.20 -4.66 -2.50
N SER A 147 -10.07 -5.12 -3.77
CA SER A 147 -9.59 -4.28 -4.88
C SER A 147 -10.67 -3.33 -5.41
#